data_41d61257b9899f38d7402061a6743eed
#
_entry.id   41d61257b9899f38d7402061a6743eed
#
_cell.length_a   1.000
_cell.length_b   1.000
_cell.length_c   1.000
_cell.angle_alpha   90.00
_cell.angle_beta   90.00
_cell.angle_gamma   90.00
#
_symmetry.space_group_name_H-M   'P 1'
#
loop_
_entity.id
_entity.type
_entity.pdbx_description
1 polymer ?
#
loop_
_entity_poly.entity_id
_entity_poly.type
_entity_poly.pdbx_seq_one_letter_code
_entity_poly.pdbx_strand_id
1 'polypeptide(L)'
;MSVTYLEAIRAAQEKALADDPRVFIYGQDVGVFGGAFKATKNLASEFPGRVMDAPISEDAIVGMAIGAAIEGARPIVEMQFADFSTVGLNQIVNQAATLYYRTNVKCPIVVRLPSGGTTGGGPFHSQCLEAIYAHFPGLVVMTPATVEDAYSMLLEAVAIDDPVVFCEHKL
;
A
#
# COMPACT_ATOMS: atom_id res chain seq x y z
N MET A 1 6.40 8.44 -25.67
CA MET A 1 5.34 7.55 -25.14
C MET A 1 4.81 8.20 -23.88
N SER A 2 3.50 8.26 -23.71
CA SER A 2 2.92 8.77 -22.45
C SER A 2 3.09 7.70 -21.36
N VAL A 3 3.52 8.11 -20.17
CA VAL A 3 3.59 7.23 -18.99
C VAL A 3 2.17 6.90 -18.56
N THR A 4 1.89 5.64 -18.26
CA THR A 4 0.58 5.24 -17.73
C THR A 4 0.53 5.42 -16.20
N TYR A 5 -0.67 5.43 -15.64
CA TYR A 5 -0.90 5.51 -14.19
C TYR A 5 -0.21 4.35 -13.45
N LEU A 6 -0.33 3.13 -13.97
CA LEU A 6 0.34 1.95 -13.41
C LEU A 6 1.87 2.07 -13.44
N GLU A 7 2.44 2.58 -14.54
CA GLU A 7 3.88 2.82 -14.64
C GLU A 7 4.36 3.87 -13.64
N ALA A 8 3.53 4.89 -13.35
CA ALA A 8 3.82 5.90 -12.33
C ALA A 8 3.88 5.29 -10.92
N ILE A 9 2.91 4.44 -10.56
CA ILE A 9 2.90 3.70 -9.30
C ILE A 9 4.15 2.81 -9.19
N ARG A 10 4.50 2.06 -10.25
CA ARG A 10 5.70 1.23 -10.25
C ARG A 10 6.97 2.06 -10.08
N ALA A 11 7.09 3.16 -10.81
CA ALA A 11 8.26 4.04 -10.75
C ALA A 11 8.42 4.70 -9.37
N ALA A 12 7.32 5.08 -8.72
CA ALA A 12 7.36 5.62 -7.36
C ALA A 12 7.87 4.57 -6.35
N GLN A 13 7.42 3.33 -6.47
CA GLN A 13 7.91 2.23 -5.63
C GLN A 13 9.39 1.93 -5.86
N GLU A 14 9.82 1.89 -7.13
CA GLU A 14 11.23 1.72 -7.50
C GLU A 14 12.10 2.81 -6.88
N LYS A 15 11.67 4.07 -7.00
CA LYS A 15 12.40 5.20 -6.42
C LYS A 15 12.42 5.13 -4.88
N ALA A 16 11.32 4.82 -4.23
CA ALA A 16 11.28 4.66 -2.77
C ALA A 16 12.23 3.56 -2.29
N LEU A 17 12.27 2.43 -2.99
CA LEU A 17 13.23 1.34 -2.70
C LEU A 17 14.68 1.76 -2.92
N ALA A 18 14.97 2.55 -3.96
CA ALA A 18 16.32 3.01 -4.26
C ALA A 18 16.82 4.06 -3.25
N ASP A 19 15.95 4.97 -2.82
CA ASP A 19 16.34 6.11 -1.98
C ASP A 19 16.45 5.75 -0.48
N ASP A 20 15.64 4.80 0.02
CA ASP A 20 15.62 4.48 1.45
C ASP A 20 15.74 2.95 1.69
N PRO A 21 16.83 2.48 2.31
CA PRO A 21 17.01 1.05 2.60
C PRO A 21 15.98 0.48 3.60
N ARG A 22 15.25 1.31 4.33
CA ARG A 22 14.18 0.89 5.24
C ARG A 22 12.89 0.51 4.53
N VAL A 23 12.72 0.94 3.27
CA VAL A 23 11.53 0.64 2.47
C VAL A 23 11.59 -0.80 1.98
N PHE A 24 10.50 -1.52 2.13
CA PHE A 24 10.27 -2.81 1.49
C PHE A 24 8.81 -2.94 1.05
N ILE A 25 8.55 -3.82 0.09
CA ILE A 25 7.21 -4.12 -0.41
C ILE A 25 6.81 -5.52 0.04
N TYR A 26 5.58 -5.67 0.53
CA TYR A 26 5.06 -6.93 1.01
C TYR A 26 3.58 -7.09 0.64
N GLY A 27 3.21 -8.24 0.12
CA GLY A 27 1.82 -8.52 -0.27
C GLY A 27 1.70 -9.82 -1.02
N GLN A 28 0.48 -10.15 -1.45
CA GLN A 28 0.22 -11.37 -2.21
C GLN A 28 0.72 -11.20 -3.64
N ASP A 29 1.54 -12.15 -4.12
CA ASP A 29 2.07 -12.21 -5.48
C ASP A 29 2.87 -10.95 -5.93
N VAL A 30 3.33 -10.11 -5.00
CA VAL A 30 4.09 -8.89 -5.34
C VAL A 30 5.53 -9.16 -5.78
N GLY A 31 6.06 -10.34 -5.46
CA GLY A 31 7.41 -10.76 -5.77
C GLY A 31 7.64 -11.04 -7.25
N VAL A 32 7.97 -12.28 -7.60
CA VAL A 32 8.30 -12.67 -8.99
C VAL A 32 7.12 -12.45 -9.94
N PHE A 33 5.89 -12.65 -9.50
CA PHE A 33 4.71 -12.42 -10.32
C PHE A 33 4.48 -10.92 -10.64
N GLY A 34 4.88 -10.02 -9.76
CA GLY A 34 4.84 -8.57 -9.95
C GLY A 34 3.53 -7.89 -9.58
N GLY A 35 2.75 -8.50 -8.69
CA GLY A 35 1.45 -8.00 -8.25
C GLY A 35 0.30 -8.36 -9.21
N ALA A 36 -0.93 -8.30 -8.71
CA ALA A 36 -2.14 -8.61 -9.46
C ALA A 36 -2.28 -7.72 -10.72
N PHE A 37 -1.91 -6.45 -10.62
CA PHE A 37 -1.95 -5.46 -11.69
C PHE A 37 -0.57 -5.13 -12.28
N LYS A 38 0.48 -5.86 -11.90
CA LYS A 38 1.86 -5.65 -12.35
C LYS A 38 2.52 -4.36 -11.84
N ALA A 39 2.00 -3.81 -10.75
CA ALA A 39 2.54 -2.62 -10.12
C ALA A 39 3.93 -2.82 -9.49
N THR A 40 4.34 -4.06 -9.24
CA THR A 40 5.68 -4.41 -8.71
C THR A 40 6.52 -5.24 -9.70
N LYS A 41 6.14 -5.24 -10.98
CA LYS A 41 6.84 -6.02 -12.03
C LYS A 41 8.34 -5.72 -12.03
N ASN A 42 9.14 -6.79 -11.97
CA ASN A 42 10.60 -6.82 -11.95
C ASN A 42 11.27 -6.25 -10.66
N LEU A 43 10.55 -5.58 -9.76
CA LEU A 43 11.14 -4.98 -8.57
C LEU A 43 11.80 -6.01 -7.65
N ALA A 44 11.27 -7.24 -7.57
CA ALA A 44 11.88 -8.30 -6.76
C ALA A 44 13.29 -8.70 -7.25
N SER A 45 13.55 -8.63 -8.56
CA SER A 45 14.89 -8.89 -9.13
C SER A 45 15.82 -7.69 -9.02
N GLU A 46 15.29 -6.47 -9.08
CA GLU A 46 16.03 -5.21 -8.96
C GLU A 46 16.43 -4.93 -7.49
N PHE A 47 15.58 -5.33 -6.53
CA PHE A 47 15.77 -5.14 -5.09
C PHE A 47 15.61 -6.46 -4.32
N PRO A 48 16.57 -7.41 -4.44
CA PRO A 48 16.48 -8.71 -3.80
C PRO A 48 16.26 -8.63 -2.28
N GLY A 49 15.31 -9.40 -1.76
CA GLY A 49 14.98 -9.45 -0.34
C GLY A 49 14.13 -8.28 0.18
N ARG A 50 13.77 -7.31 -0.68
CA ARG A 50 12.96 -6.15 -0.29
C ARG A 50 11.60 -6.08 -0.97
N VAL A 51 11.28 -7.02 -1.85
CA VAL A 51 9.95 -7.21 -2.45
C VAL A 51 9.58 -8.67 -2.23
N MET A 52 8.67 -8.92 -1.30
CA MET A 52 8.45 -10.25 -0.73
C MET A 52 6.99 -10.65 -0.82
N ASP A 53 6.77 -11.91 -1.22
CA ASP A 53 5.43 -12.49 -1.24
C ASP A 53 4.93 -12.81 0.17
N ALA A 54 3.65 -12.52 0.40
CA ALA A 54 2.91 -12.92 1.58
C ALA A 54 2.00 -14.12 1.29
N PRO A 55 1.69 -14.96 2.28
CA PRO A 55 0.54 -15.85 2.18
C PRO A 55 -0.77 -15.03 2.12
N ILE A 56 -1.85 -15.65 1.66
CA ILE A 56 -3.19 -15.04 1.67
C ILE A 56 -3.66 -14.89 3.12
N SER A 57 -3.41 -13.70 3.68
CA SER A 57 -3.81 -13.33 5.04
C SER A 57 -3.68 -11.81 5.20
N GLU A 58 -4.69 -11.06 4.79
CA GLU A 58 -4.66 -9.60 4.74
C GLU A 58 -4.47 -8.98 6.13
N ASP A 59 -5.07 -9.58 7.18
CA ASP A 59 -4.87 -9.14 8.56
C ASP A 59 -3.40 -9.28 8.99
N ALA A 60 -2.78 -10.42 8.66
CA ALA A 60 -1.36 -10.64 8.98
C ALA A 60 -0.42 -9.76 8.16
N ILE A 61 -0.76 -9.44 6.90
CA ILE A 61 0.03 -8.53 6.05
C ILE A 61 0.13 -7.15 6.71
N VAL A 62 -1.00 -6.58 7.14
CA VAL A 62 -0.99 -5.27 7.81
C VAL A 62 -0.36 -5.35 9.19
N GLY A 63 -0.67 -6.38 9.98
CA GLY A 63 -0.11 -6.56 11.32
C GLY A 63 1.41 -6.69 11.32
N MET A 64 1.98 -7.42 10.34
CA MET A 64 3.43 -7.53 10.17
C MET A 64 4.05 -6.18 9.75
N ALA A 65 3.38 -5.42 8.86
CA ALA A 65 3.85 -4.10 8.47
C ALA A 65 3.91 -3.14 9.67
N ILE A 66 2.90 -3.17 10.54
CA ILE A 66 2.91 -2.37 11.78
C ILE A 66 4.10 -2.76 12.67
N GLY A 67 4.32 -4.06 12.88
CA GLY A 67 5.47 -4.54 13.66
C GLY A 67 6.81 -4.10 13.06
N ALA A 68 6.97 -4.21 11.75
CA ALA A 68 8.18 -3.76 11.06
C ALA A 68 8.37 -2.23 11.15
N ALA A 69 7.28 -1.46 11.08
CA ALA A 69 7.35 0.00 11.24
C ALA A 69 7.77 0.43 12.65
N ILE A 70 7.31 -0.28 13.68
CA ILE A 70 7.75 -0.08 15.06
C ILE A 70 9.27 -0.27 15.21
N GLU A 71 9.83 -1.23 14.48
CA GLU A 71 11.27 -1.51 14.43
C GLU A 71 12.04 -0.60 13.46
N GLY A 72 11.40 0.41 12.90
CA GLY A 72 12.04 1.46 12.08
C GLY A 72 12.01 1.25 10.58
N ALA A 73 11.33 0.23 10.07
CA ALA A 73 11.12 0.06 8.64
C ALA A 73 10.02 0.99 8.09
N ARG A 74 9.95 1.10 6.76
CA ARG A 74 8.91 1.85 6.01
C ARG A 74 8.24 0.92 4.99
N PRO A 75 7.35 0.03 5.43
CA PRO A 75 6.71 -0.92 4.55
C PRO A 75 5.66 -0.29 3.64
N ILE A 76 5.67 -0.74 2.39
CA ILE A 76 4.57 -0.58 1.45
C ILE A 76 3.89 -1.94 1.34
N VAL A 77 2.66 -2.07 1.79
CA VAL A 77 1.89 -3.31 1.63
C VAL A 77 0.85 -3.15 0.53
N GLU A 78 0.72 -4.18 -0.30
CA GLU A 78 -0.27 -4.24 -1.38
C GLU A 78 -1.38 -5.22 -1.01
N MET A 79 -2.62 -4.73 -0.97
CA MET A 79 -3.81 -5.56 -1.07
C MET A 79 -4.06 -5.86 -2.54
N GLN A 80 -4.44 -7.09 -2.90
CA GLN A 80 -4.75 -7.41 -4.30
C GLN A 80 -5.91 -6.57 -4.84
N PHE A 81 -6.90 -6.30 -3.98
CA PHE A 81 -8.03 -5.41 -4.24
C PHE A 81 -8.37 -4.65 -2.97
N ALA A 82 -8.89 -3.44 -3.11
CA ALA A 82 -9.37 -2.64 -1.97
C ALA A 82 -10.41 -3.40 -1.13
N ASP A 83 -11.26 -4.19 -1.78
CA ASP A 83 -12.29 -5.02 -1.17
C ASP A 83 -11.74 -5.91 -0.05
N PHE A 84 -10.58 -6.51 -0.26
CA PHE A 84 -9.96 -7.44 0.70
C PHE A 84 -9.30 -6.76 1.88
N SER A 85 -9.10 -5.44 1.82
CA SER A 85 -8.62 -4.68 2.97
C SER A 85 -9.60 -4.72 4.15
N THR A 86 -10.87 -5.06 3.90
CA THR A 86 -11.87 -5.28 4.96
C THR A 86 -11.51 -6.44 5.89
N VAL A 87 -10.75 -7.44 5.42
CA VAL A 87 -10.21 -8.52 6.26
C VAL A 87 -9.16 -7.97 7.23
N GLY A 88 -8.29 -7.04 6.76
CA GLY A 88 -7.28 -6.38 7.57
C GLY A 88 -7.76 -5.10 8.27
N LEU A 89 -9.06 -4.79 8.25
CA LEU A 89 -9.61 -3.54 8.77
C LEU A 89 -9.22 -3.30 10.24
N ASN A 90 -9.28 -4.32 11.07
CA ASN A 90 -8.92 -4.20 12.49
C ASN A 90 -7.47 -3.73 12.67
N GLN A 91 -6.53 -4.25 11.91
CA GLN A 91 -5.13 -3.82 11.98
C GLN A 91 -4.97 -2.36 11.54
N ILE A 92 -5.68 -1.94 10.49
CA ILE A 92 -5.60 -0.57 9.99
C ILE A 92 -6.20 0.42 11.01
N VAL A 93 -7.45 0.19 11.44
CA VAL A 93 -8.20 1.21 12.22
C VAL A 93 -7.98 1.14 13.71
N ASN A 94 -7.73 -0.05 14.28
CA ASN A 94 -7.55 -0.22 15.73
C ASN A 94 -6.08 -0.31 16.15
N GLN A 95 -5.20 -0.79 15.26
CA GLN A 95 -3.78 -0.89 15.60
C GLN A 95 -2.97 0.27 15.00
N ALA A 96 -2.91 0.42 13.67
CA ALA A 96 -2.11 1.45 13.02
C ALA A 96 -2.58 2.86 13.36
N ALA A 97 -3.86 3.17 13.13
CA ALA A 97 -4.44 4.50 13.33
C ALA A 97 -4.30 5.02 14.77
N THR A 98 -4.37 4.14 15.76
CA THR A 98 -4.34 4.52 17.17
C THR A 98 -2.97 4.39 17.83
N LEU A 99 -1.98 3.80 17.16
CA LEU A 99 -0.68 3.46 17.75
C LEU A 99 0.01 4.67 18.34
N TYR A 100 0.14 5.75 17.57
CA TYR A 100 0.80 6.96 18.04
C TYR A 100 0.10 7.58 19.26
N TYR A 101 -1.22 7.68 19.22
CA TYR A 101 -2.00 8.22 20.35
C TYR A 101 -1.80 7.40 21.63
N ARG A 102 -1.76 6.07 21.54
CA ARG A 102 -1.63 5.17 22.68
C ARG A 102 -0.21 5.07 23.23
N THR A 103 0.79 5.17 22.36
CA THR A 103 2.17 4.76 22.71
C THR A 103 3.23 5.80 22.36
N ASN A 104 2.88 6.86 21.63
CA ASN A 104 3.81 7.83 21.05
C ASN A 104 4.82 7.21 20.06
N VAL A 105 4.52 6.01 19.52
CA VAL A 105 5.33 5.32 18.51
C VAL A 105 4.75 5.59 17.13
N LYS A 106 5.59 6.04 16.19
CA LYS A 106 5.21 6.29 14.78
C LYS A 106 4.89 4.99 14.07
N CYS A 107 4.02 5.08 13.04
CA CYS A 107 3.60 3.93 12.24
C CYS A 107 3.67 4.25 10.74
N PRO A 108 4.87 4.44 10.17
CA PRO A 108 5.06 4.81 8.77
C PRO A 108 4.80 3.64 7.82
N ILE A 109 3.55 3.23 7.70
CA ILE A 109 3.13 2.19 6.75
C ILE A 109 2.32 2.80 5.61
N VAL A 110 2.46 2.26 4.40
CA VAL A 110 1.59 2.57 3.27
C VAL A 110 0.80 1.33 2.91
N VAL A 111 -0.52 1.38 3.01
CA VAL A 111 -1.42 0.31 2.59
C VAL A 111 -2.01 0.70 1.24
N ARG A 112 -1.51 0.08 0.15
CA ARG A 112 -1.99 0.31 -1.20
C ARG A 112 -3.23 -0.52 -1.47
N LEU A 113 -4.26 0.15 -1.96
CA LEU A 113 -5.57 -0.42 -2.24
C LEU A 113 -5.96 -0.17 -3.70
N PRO A 114 -5.73 -1.14 -4.61
CA PRO A 114 -6.28 -1.07 -5.96
C PRO A 114 -7.81 -1.04 -5.91
N SER A 115 -8.40 0.14 -6.16
CA SER A 115 -9.82 0.48 -5.94
C SER A 115 -10.58 0.60 -7.25
N GLY A 116 -11.91 0.65 -7.16
CA GLY A 116 -12.80 0.97 -8.27
C GLY A 116 -13.21 -0.18 -9.14
N GLY A 117 -14.08 0.11 -10.09
CA GLY A 117 -14.63 -0.89 -11.00
C GLY A 117 -13.62 -1.39 -12.03
N THR A 118 -13.83 -2.61 -12.50
CA THR A 118 -13.12 -3.19 -13.63
C THR A 118 -14.06 -4.13 -14.40
N THR A 119 -13.81 -4.33 -15.69
CA THR A 119 -14.65 -5.19 -16.54
C THR A 119 -14.67 -6.61 -15.98
N GLY A 120 -15.86 -7.11 -15.66
CA GLY A 120 -16.06 -8.48 -15.16
C GLY A 120 -15.65 -8.73 -13.71
N GLY A 121 -15.21 -7.70 -12.94
CA GLY A 121 -14.74 -7.86 -11.56
C GLY A 121 -15.84 -8.20 -10.56
N GLY A 122 -17.07 -7.75 -10.82
CA GLY A 122 -18.21 -7.95 -9.92
C GLY A 122 -18.09 -7.22 -8.58
N PRO A 123 -19.05 -7.39 -7.67
CA PRO A 123 -19.12 -6.56 -6.46
C PRO A 123 -17.99 -6.81 -5.45
N PHE A 124 -17.35 -7.97 -5.47
CA PHE A 124 -16.25 -8.32 -4.57
C PHE A 124 -14.87 -7.82 -5.02
N HIS A 125 -14.79 -7.16 -6.19
CA HIS A 125 -13.54 -6.70 -6.78
C HIS A 125 -13.67 -5.28 -7.36
N SER A 126 -14.68 -4.51 -6.91
CA SER A 126 -15.01 -3.22 -7.55
C SER A 126 -15.38 -2.13 -6.55
N GLN A 127 -15.08 -2.31 -5.28
CA GLN A 127 -15.45 -1.34 -4.25
C GLN A 127 -14.46 -0.17 -4.19
N CYS A 128 -14.98 0.97 -3.71
CA CYS A 128 -14.23 2.17 -3.34
C CYS A 128 -14.45 2.39 -1.85
N LEU A 129 -13.40 2.19 -1.04
CA LEU A 129 -13.51 2.14 0.42
C LEU A 129 -12.96 3.39 1.12
N GLU A 130 -12.63 4.44 0.36
CA GLU A 130 -12.00 5.67 0.85
C GLU A 130 -12.78 6.29 2.02
N ALA A 131 -14.11 6.32 1.91
CA ALA A 131 -14.99 6.90 2.92
C ALA A 131 -14.93 6.14 4.26
N ILE A 132 -14.70 4.82 4.22
CA ILE A 132 -14.55 4.01 5.43
C ILE A 132 -13.29 4.44 6.16
N TYR A 133 -12.17 4.50 5.47
CA TYR A 133 -10.89 4.86 6.08
C TYR A 133 -10.81 6.33 6.49
N ALA A 134 -11.40 7.24 5.70
CA ALA A 134 -11.47 8.67 6.02
C ALA A 134 -12.30 8.96 7.28
N HIS A 135 -13.14 8.02 7.73
CA HIS A 135 -13.90 8.14 8.97
C HIS A 135 -13.04 7.98 10.23
N PHE A 136 -11.92 7.26 10.16
CA PHE A 136 -11.10 6.95 11.33
C PHE A 136 -9.98 7.97 11.56
N PRO A 137 -9.94 8.64 12.73
CA PRO A 137 -8.83 9.52 13.10
C PRO A 137 -7.52 8.74 13.17
N GLY A 138 -6.41 9.38 12.79
CA GLY A 138 -5.07 8.80 12.82
C GLY A 138 -4.66 8.08 11.54
N LEU A 139 -5.51 8.11 10.50
CA LEU A 139 -5.15 7.66 9.16
C LEU A 139 -5.01 8.86 8.21
N VAL A 140 -4.03 8.81 7.33
CA VAL A 140 -3.96 9.64 6.13
C VAL A 140 -4.56 8.83 4.97
N VAL A 141 -5.54 9.39 4.27
CA VAL A 141 -6.16 8.74 3.10
C VAL A 141 -5.80 9.53 1.86
N MET A 142 -5.16 8.86 0.90
CA MET A 142 -4.74 9.46 -0.37
C MET A 142 -5.46 8.79 -1.55
N THR A 143 -5.98 9.60 -2.48
CA THR A 143 -6.73 9.14 -3.66
C THR A 143 -6.19 9.84 -4.91
N PRO A 144 -5.03 9.41 -5.45
CA PRO A 144 -4.43 10.04 -6.62
C PRO A 144 -5.32 9.91 -7.84
N ALA A 145 -5.50 11.02 -8.58
CA ALA A 145 -6.38 11.09 -9.74
C ALA A 145 -5.64 11.15 -11.08
N THR A 146 -4.41 11.66 -11.08
CA THR A 146 -3.58 11.79 -12.29
C THR A 146 -2.33 10.90 -12.22
N VAL A 147 -1.62 10.78 -13.33
CA VAL A 147 -0.34 10.08 -13.41
C VAL A 147 0.70 10.74 -12.50
N GLU A 148 0.70 12.07 -12.48
CA GLU A 148 1.58 12.88 -11.64
C GLU A 148 1.26 12.69 -10.15
N ASP A 149 -0.01 12.65 -9.78
CA ASP A 149 -0.46 12.39 -8.41
C ASP A 149 -0.04 10.98 -7.97
N ALA A 150 -0.26 9.97 -8.83
CA ALA A 150 0.09 8.59 -8.53
C ALA A 150 1.58 8.44 -8.17
N TYR A 151 2.46 9.15 -8.87
CA TYR A 151 3.89 9.16 -8.57
C TYR A 151 4.23 9.97 -7.32
N SER A 152 3.83 11.25 -7.29
CA SER A 152 4.27 12.18 -6.24
C SER A 152 3.65 11.86 -4.88
N MET A 153 2.34 11.57 -4.85
CA MET A 153 1.65 11.24 -3.60
C MET A 153 2.11 9.90 -3.00
N LEU A 154 2.50 8.92 -3.82
CA LEU A 154 3.05 7.67 -3.27
C LEU A 154 4.42 7.89 -2.63
N LEU A 155 5.28 8.72 -3.20
CA LEU A 155 6.54 9.10 -2.58
C LEU A 155 6.32 9.90 -1.29
N GLU A 156 5.35 10.80 -1.27
CA GLU A 156 4.95 11.54 -0.08
C GLU A 156 4.41 10.58 1.00
N ALA A 157 3.55 9.63 0.63
CA ALA A 157 3.02 8.62 1.53
C ALA A 157 4.12 7.83 2.24
N VAL A 158 5.19 7.45 1.53
CA VAL A 158 6.35 6.75 2.11
C VAL A 158 7.13 7.63 3.07
N ALA A 159 7.14 8.96 2.87
CA ALA A 159 7.87 9.91 3.72
C ALA A 159 7.13 10.26 5.02
N ILE A 160 5.81 10.11 5.06
CA ILE A 160 4.97 10.42 6.23
C ILE A 160 5.23 9.40 7.35
N ASP A 161 5.20 9.87 8.60
CA ASP A 161 5.39 9.02 9.79
C ASP A 161 4.09 8.40 10.33
N ASP A 162 2.95 8.79 9.75
CA ASP A 162 1.62 8.27 10.08
C ASP A 162 1.20 7.18 9.08
N PRO A 163 0.26 6.29 9.45
CA PRO A 163 -0.23 5.27 8.54
C PRO A 163 -1.04 5.88 7.39
N VAL A 164 -0.68 5.52 6.18
CA VAL A 164 -1.33 5.99 4.94
C VAL A 164 -2.11 4.86 4.30
N VAL A 165 -3.38 5.13 3.98
CA VAL A 165 -4.20 4.30 3.10
C VAL A 165 -4.20 4.95 1.71
N PHE A 166 -3.61 4.29 0.74
CA PHE A 166 -3.39 4.80 -0.60
C PHE A 166 -4.33 4.09 -1.59
N CYS A 167 -5.44 4.75 -1.92
CA CYS A 167 -6.49 4.20 -2.78
C CYS A 167 -6.20 4.58 -4.23
N GLU A 168 -5.57 3.69 -4.97
CA GLU A 168 -5.25 3.87 -6.39
C GLU A 168 -6.31 3.25 -7.29
N HIS A 169 -6.67 3.90 -8.40
CA HIS A 169 -7.64 3.35 -9.34
C HIS A 169 -7.02 2.29 -10.24
N LYS A 170 -7.76 1.20 -10.50
CA LYS A 170 -7.28 0.05 -11.28
C LYS A 170 -7.28 0.27 -12.80
N LEU A 171 -7.97 1.29 -13.29
CA LEU A 171 -8.11 1.61 -14.72
C LEU A 171 -7.39 2.90 -15.07
#